data_08588d0dcfd244b7a6a60e02180973b4
#
_entry.id   08588d0dcfd244b7a6a60e02180973b4
#
_cell.length_a   1.000
_cell.length_b   1.000
_cell.length_c   1.000
_cell.angle_alpha   90.00
_cell.angle_beta   90.00
_cell.angle_gamma   90.00
#
_symmetry.space_group_name_H-M   'P 1'
#
loop_
_entity.id
_entity.type
_entity.pdbx_description
1 polymer ?
#
loop_
_entity_poly.entity_id
_entity_poly.type
_entity_poly.pdbx_seq_one_letter_code
_entity_poly.pdbx_strand_id
1 'polypeptide(L)'
;MKNTPEKNAEQWRKAAVQGDAKAQFRLGVCYCNGEGVAQDMAKAVTWWRKSAEQGFAYAQHNLGLCYYDGNGVTEDKVEAVKWYRKAAEQGDAAAQNNLGLCYCNGEGVAQDMAKAVTWWRMAAELGYAEAQYNMGWCYGNGNGVARDMAEAVKWYRKAAEQGDASAQSNLGVCYARGEGVAKDMTEAVKWYRKAAEQGDMLAQCNLGACYARGEGVAQDMTEAAEWYRKAAEQGEAGAQFNLALCYVNGEGVPQDNVEAAKWYRKAAEQGDMLAQCNLGLCYANGEGVEKDFTEAVKWYRKAAEQGDAKAQCNLGVCYTNSEGVEKDFAEAAKWFRNAAEQGHMYAQFNLGSIYANGDGVPQDKVEAAKWYRKAAEQGYGPAEDALKELK
;
A
#
# COMPACT_ATOMS: atom_id res chain seq x y z
N MET A 1 18.45 -47.94 -4.95
CA MET A 1 19.26 -46.89 -5.62
C MET A 1 18.31 -45.76 -5.98
N LYS A 2 18.56 -44.55 -5.51
CA LYS A 2 17.76 -43.38 -5.96
C LYS A 2 18.06 -43.14 -7.43
N ASN A 3 17.03 -43.05 -8.30
CA ASN A 3 17.23 -42.73 -9.71
C ASN A 3 17.83 -41.30 -9.81
N THR A 4 18.84 -41.12 -10.67
CA THR A 4 19.38 -39.80 -10.98
C THR A 4 18.37 -38.99 -11.82
N PRO A 5 18.43 -37.65 -11.81
CA PRO A 5 17.54 -36.82 -12.63
C PRO A 5 17.58 -37.20 -14.11
N GLU A 6 18.72 -37.54 -14.66
CA GLU A 6 18.92 -37.95 -16.05
C GLU A 6 18.15 -39.26 -16.36
N LYS A 7 18.24 -40.25 -15.45
CA LYS A 7 17.53 -41.50 -15.59
C LYS A 7 16.02 -41.32 -15.55
N ASN A 8 15.55 -40.41 -14.69
CA ASN A 8 14.13 -40.06 -14.60
C ASN A 8 13.65 -39.40 -15.91
N ALA A 9 14.40 -38.39 -16.40
CA ALA A 9 14.05 -37.69 -17.64
C ALA A 9 13.99 -38.67 -18.86
N GLU A 10 14.95 -39.60 -18.94
CA GLU A 10 14.98 -40.61 -20.00
C GLU A 10 13.81 -41.60 -19.89
N GLN A 11 13.43 -42.00 -18.69
CA GLN A 11 12.23 -42.83 -18.46
C GLN A 11 10.97 -42.11 -18.90
N TRP A 12 10.80 -40.83 -18.50
CA TRP A 12 9.65 -40.02 -18.92
C TRP A 12 9.64 -39.82 -20.44
N ARG A 13 10.80 -39.60 -21.07
CA ARG A 13 10.88 -39.46 -22.52
C ARG A 13 10.37 -40.67 -23.26
N LYS A 14 10.74 -41.88 -22.83
CA LYS A 14 10.28 -43.14 -23.48
C LYS A 14 8.78 -43.24 -23.40
N ALA A 15 8.17 -43.04 -22.25
CA ALA A 15 6.71 -43.13 -22.10
C ALA A 15 5.99 -41.97 -22.80
N ALA A 16 6.55 -40.74 -22.77
CA ALA A 16 5.96 -39.56 -23.42
C ALA A 16 5.89 -39.72 -24.94
N VAL A 17 6.90 -40.32 -25.56
CA VAL A 17 6.91 -40.62 -26.99
C VAL A 17 5.87 -41.65 -27.35
N GLN A 18 5.53 -42.59 -26.44
CA GLN A 18 4.47 -43.57 -26.60
C GLN A 18 3.06 -42.98 -26.39
N GLY A 19 2.96 -41.69 -26.04
CA GLY A 19 1.68 -40.99 -25.90
C GLY A 19 1.15 -40.86 -24.47
N ASP A 20 1.88 -41.35 -23.44
CA ASP A 20 1.41 -41.25 -22.06
C ASP A 20 1.34 -39.77 -21.60
N ALA A 21 0.12 -39.28 -21.33
CA ALA A 21 -0.15 -37.90 -20.99
C ALA A 21 0.58 -37.45 -19.71
N LYS A 22 0.67 -38.31 -18.69
CA LYS A 22 1.37 -38.00 -17.42
C LYS A 22 2.87 -37.92 -17.63
N ALA A 23 3.43 -38.82 -18.46
CA ALA A 23 4.86 -38.77 -18.80
C ALA A 23 5.19 -37.57 -19.66
N GLN A 24 4.33 -37.15 -20.57
CA GLN A 24 4.46 -35.90 -21.34
C GLN A 24 4.47 -34.69 -20.42
N PHE A 25 3.56 -34.61 -19.45
CA PHE A 25 3.55 -33.54 -18.43
C PHE A 25 4.88 -33.54 -17.64
N ARG A 26 5.30 -34.71 -17.13
CA ARG A 26 6.56 -34.82 -16.35
C ARG A 26 7.79 -34.45 -17.17
N LEU A 27 7.83 -34.84 -18.43
CA LEU A 27 8.94 -34.47 -19.33
C LEU A 27 8.94 -32.95 -19.60
N GLY A 28 7.77 -32.34 -19.73
CA GLY A 28 7.62 -30.87 -19.78
C GLY A 28 8.18 -30.21 -18.53
N VAL A 29 7.90 -30.72 -17.34
CA VAL A 29 8.47 -30.23 -16.07
C VAL A 29 10.00 -30.37 -16.06
N CYS A 30 10.55 -31.50 -16.54
CA CYS A 30 12.02 -31.68 -16.66
C CYS A 30 12.65 -30.60 -17.55
N TYR A 31 12.06 -30.28 -18.70
CA TYR A 31 12.54 -29.21 -19.56
C TYR A 31 12.36 -27.81 -18.95
N CYS A 32 11.29 -27.59 -18.23
CA CYS A 32 11.06 -26.31 -17.52
C CYS A 32 12.13 -26.05 -16.46
N ASN A 33 12.49 -27.06 -15.65
CA ASN A 33 13.40 -26.92 -14.52
C ASN A 33 14.87 -27.21 -14.90
N GLY A 34 15.16 -27.82 -16.05
CA GLY A 34 16.49 -28.33 -16.39
C GLY A 34 16.86 -29.62 -15.65
N GLU A 35 15.85 -30.41 -15.21
CA GLU A 35 16.08 -31.63 -14.44
C GLU A 35 16.39 -32.83 -15.34
N GLY A 36 17.66 -33.22 -15.38
CA GLY A 36 18.14 -34.34 -16.21
C GLY A 36 18.17 -34.06 -17.73
N VAL A 37 17.83 -32.83 -18.12
CA VAL A 37 17.91 -32.28 -19.48
C VAL A 37 18.29 -30.80 -19.40
N ALA A 38 18.82 -30.23 -20.46
CA ALA A 38 19.02 -28.78 -20.53
C ALA A 38 17.66 -28.06 -20.48
N GLN A 39 17.58 -26.98 -19.70
CA GLN A 39 16.37 -26.16 -19.59
C GLN A 39 15.94 -25.61 -20.97
N ASP A 40 14.68 -25.78 -21.31
CA ASP A 40 14.13 -25.36 -22.61
C ASP A 40 12.59 -25.19 -22.51
N MET A 41 12.16 -23.95 -22.31
CA MET A 41 10.73 -23.65 -22.15
C MET A 41 9.90 -23.96 -23.40
N ALA A 42 10.45 -23.79 -24.61
CA ALA A 42 9.73 -24.12 -25.83
C ALA A 42 9.45 -25.64 -25.95
N LYS A 43 10.43 -26.47 -25.51
CA LYS A 43 10.21 -27.91 -25.41
C LYS A 43 9.25 -28.26 -24.28
N ALA A 44 9.31 -27.58 -23.12
CA ALA A 44 8.34 -27.77 -22.05
C ALA A 44 6.91 -27.52 -22.54
N VAL A 45 6.67 -26.39 -23.20
CA VAL A 45 5.38 -26.04 -23.82
C VAL A 45 4.93 -27.11 -24.84
N THR A 46 5.85 -27.57 -25.66
CA THR A 46 5.52 -28.62 -26.66
C THR A 46 5.01 -29.90 -25.99
N TRP A 47 5.63 -30.34 -24.90
CA TRP A 47 5.22 -31.53 -24.18
C TRP A 47 3.96 -31.31 -23.35
N TRP A 48 3.83 -30.16 -22.69
CA TRP A 48 2.61 -29.80 -21.96
C TRP A 48 1.40 -29.70 -22.90
N ARG A 49 1.55 -29.17 -24.13
CA ARG A 49 0.48 -29.12 -25.13
C ARG A 49 -0.04 -30.51 -25.47
N LYS A 50 0.86 -31.46 -25.77
CA LYS A 50 0.48 -32.83 -26.04
C LYS A 50 -0.27 -33.48 -24.88
N SER A 51 0.17 -33.24 -23.65
CA SER A 51 -0.49 -33.71 -22.44
C SER A 51 -1.86 -33.04 -22.22
N ALA A 52 -1.92 -31.72 -22.42
CA ALA A 52 -3.13 -30.91 -22.24
C ALA A 52 -4.22 -31.25 -23.26
N GLU A 53 -3.85 -31.54 -24.50
CA GLU A 53 -4.75 -32.02 -25.57
C GLU A 53 -5.38 -33.36 -25.23
N GLN A 54 -4.71 -34.19 -24.44
CA GLN A 54 -5.25 -35.43 -23.90
C GLN A 54 -6.10 -35.24 -22.63
N GLY A 55 -6.32 -34.00 -22.20
CA GLY A 55 -7.16 -33.67 -21.05
C GLY A 55 -6.46 -33.65 -19.69
N PHE A 56 -5.14 -33.74 -19.62
CA PHE A 56 -4.44 -33.75 -18.34
C PHE A 56 -4.47 -32.33 -17.69
N ALA A 57 -5.22 -32.18 -16.60
CA ALA A 57 -5.53 -30.86 -15.99
C ALA A 57 -4.28 -30.05 -15.61
N TYR A 58 -3.28 -30.67 -14.98
CA TYR A 58 -2.03 -29.96 -14.63
C TYR A 58 -1.26 -29.44 -15.85
N ALA A 59 -1.30 -30.18 -16.97
CA ALA A 59 -0.70 -29.72 -18.22
C ALA A 59 -1.48 -28.56 -18.84
N GLN A 60 -2.79 -28.60 -18.76
CA GLN A 60 -3.68 -27.51 -19.20
C GLN A 60 -3.41 -26.24 -18.36
N HIS A 61 -3.31 -26.37 -17.05
CA HIS A 61 -2.95 -25.24 -16.17
C HIS A 61 -1.58 -24.65 -16.54
N ASN A 62 -0.53 -25.48 -16.62
CA ASN A 62 0.82 -25.02 -16.97
C ASN A 62 0.89 -24.40 -18.38
N LEU A 63 0.16 -24.95 -19.33
CA LEU A 63 0.07 -24.37 -20.67
C LEU A 63 -0.65 -23.01 -20.65
N GLY A 64 -1.67 -22.88 -19.83
CA GLY A 64 -2.33 -21.61 -19.55
C GLY A 64 -1.37 -20.55 -18.99
N LEU A 65 -0.53 -20.91 -18.03
CA LEU A 65 0.53 -20.03 -17.50
C LEU A 65 1.52 -19.61 -18.58
N CYS A 66 1.96 -20.56 -19.42
CA CYS A 66 2.89 -20.25 -20.51
C CYS A 66 2.32 -19.23 -21.51
N TYR A 67 1.06 -19.39 -21.88
CA TYR A 67 0.39 -18.40 -22.74
C TYR A 67 0.11 -17.08 -22.04
N TYR A 68 -0.16 -17.12 -20.74
CA TYR A 68 -0.43 -15.91 -19.96
C TYR A 68 0.81 -15.02 -19.84
N ASP A 69 2.00 -15.63 -19.61
CA ASP A 69 3.27 -14.93 -19.38
C ASP A 69 4.15 -14.83 -20.65
N GLY A 70 3.77 -15.47 -21.76
CA GLY A 70 4.62 -15.54 -22.95
C GLY A 70 5.86 -16.42 -22.79
N ASN A 71 5.83 -17.40 -21.87
CA ASN A 71 6.99 -18.20 -21.50
C ASN A 71 7.11 -19.45 -22.40
N GLY A 72 8.10 -19.45 -23.31
CA GLY A 72 8.32 -20.52 -24.30
C GLY A 72 7.29 -20.55 -25.44
N VAL A 73 6.39 -19.59 -25.48
CA VAL A 73 5.36 -19.35 -26.49
C VAL A 73 5.02 -17.86 -26.51
N THR A 74 4.51 -17.35 -27.61
CA THR A 74 4.02 -15.96 -27.67
C THR A 74 2.86 -15.77 -26.69
N GLU A 75 2.87 -14.66 -25.94
CA GLU A 75 1.81 -14.28 -25.02
C GLU A 75 0.46 -14.23 -25.74
N ASP A 76 -0.53 -14.92 -25.18
CA ASP A 76 -1.92 -14.92 -25.65
C ASP A 76 -2.86 -15.16 -24.45
N LYS A 77 -3.34 -14.08 -23.85
CA LYS A 77 -4.25 -14.13 -22.69
C LYS A 77 -5.59 -14.84 -23.03
N VAL A 78 -6.05 -14.76 -24.28
CA VAL A 78 -7.27 -15.43 -24.70
C VAL A 78 -7.07 -16.94 -24.74
N GLU A 79 -5.95 -17.39 -25.28
CA GLU A 79 -5.61 -18.81 -25.28
C GLU A 79 -5.32 -19.33 -23.86
N ALA A 80 -4.67 -18.53 -23.01
CA ALA A 80 -4.45 -18.85 -21.61
C ALA A 80 -5.76 -19.16 -20.88
N VAL A 81 -6.76 -18.29 -21.03
CA VAL A 81 -8.09 -18.46 -20.43
C VAL A 81 -8.78 -19.74 -20.89
N LYS A 82 -8.63 -20.12 -22.16
CA LYS A 82 -9.20 -21.38 -22.66
C LYS A 82 -8.59 -22.58 -21.95
N TRP A 83 -7.28 -22.57 -21.75
CA TRP A 83 -6.60 -23.65 -21.06
C TRP A 83 -6.88 -23.66 -19.56
N TYR A 84 -6.88 -22.50 -18.88
CA TYR A 84 -7.30 -22.40 -17.49
C TYR A 84 -8.71 -22.93 -17.28
N ARG A 85 -9.66 -22.59 -18.16
CA ARG A 85 -11.04 -23.07 -18.06
C ARG A 85 -11.13 -24.60 -18.12
N LYS A 86 -10.42 -25.23 -19.07
CA LYS A 86 -10.40 -26.70 -19.19
C LYS A 86 -9.85 -27.37 -17.92
N ALA A 87 -8.80 -26.82 -17.32
CA ALA A 87 -8.26 -27.33 -16.06
C ALA A 87 -9.20 -27.06 -14.88
N ALA A 88 -9.76 -25.84 -14.79
CA ALA A 88 -10.67 -25.42 -13.74
C ALA A 88 -11.96 -26.25 -13.70
N GLU A 89 -12.52 -26.60 -14.86
CA GLU A 89 -13.70 -27.48 -15.00
C GLU A 89 -13.42 -28.90 -14.50
N GLN A 90 -12.15 -29.32 -14.48
CA GLN A 90 -11.72 -30.61 -13.93
C GLN A 90 -11.39 -30.51 -12.41
N GLY A 91 -11.56 -29.33 -11.78
CA GLY A 91 -11.33 -29.13 -10.34
C GLY A 91 -9.89 -28.75 -9.98
N ASP A 92 -9.07 -28.32 -10.94
CA ASP A 92 -7.75 -27.75 -10.61
C ASP A 92 -7.92 -26.40 -9.92
N ALA A 93 -7.64 -26.36 -8.60
CA ALA A 93 -7.88 -25.17 -7.78
C ALA A 93 -7.00 -23.97 -8.19
N ALA A 94 -5.77 -24.21 -8.64
CA ALA A 94 -4.89 -23.15 -9.12
C ALA A 94 -5.40 -22.55 -10.43
N ALA A 95 -5.88 -23.40 -11.37
CA ALA A 95 -6.51 -22.93 -12.59
C ALA A 95 -7.83 -22.17 -12.33
N GLN A 96 -8.63 -22.62 -11.36
CA GLN A 96 -9.82 -21.90 -10.91
C GLN A 96 -9.46 -20.51 -10.36
N ASN A 97 -8.42 -20.41 -9.52
CA ASN A 97 -7.93 -19.14 -9.04
C ASN A 97 -7.47 -18.22 -10.18
N ASN A 98 -6.65 -18.72 -11.09
CA ASN A 98 -6.15 -17.96 -12.24
C ASN A 98 -7.27 -17.51 -13.18
N LEU A 99 -8.26 -18.35 -13.42
CA LEU A 99 -9.43 -17.98 -14.20
C LEU A 99 -10.26 -16.89 -13.51
N GLY A 100 -10.37 -16.95 -12.18
CA GLY A 100 -10.96 -15.89 -11.36
C GLY A 100 -10.23 -14.57 -11.52
N LEU A 101 -8.88 -14.58 -11.49
CA LEU A 101 -8.06 -13.37 -11.73
C LEU A 101 -8.27 -12.82 -13.15
N CYS A 102 -8.32 -13.68 -14.16
CA CYS A 102 -8.60 -13.25 -15.54
C CYS A 102 -9.95 -12.54 -15.65
N TYR A 103 -10.99 -13.05 -15.02
CA TYR A 103 -12.30 -12.37 -14.99
C TYR A 103 -12.29 -11.08 -14.15
N CYS A 104 -11.55 -11.04 -13.05
CA CYS A 104 -11.39 -9.85 -12.23
C CYS A 104 -10.75 -8.69 -13.00
N ASN A 105 -9.68 -9.00 -13.76
CA ASN A 105 -8.88 -7.99 -14.45
C ASN A 105 -9.38 -7.71 -15.88
N GLY A 106 -10.20 -8.59 -16.47
CA GLY A 106 -10.58 -8.50 -17.88
C GLY A 106 -9.47 -8.94 -18.83
N GLU A 107 -8.61 -9.86 -18.39
CA GLU A 107 -7.48 -10.35 -19.18
C GLU A 107 -7.84 -11.62 -19.96
N GLY A 108 -7.81 -11.53 -21.29
CA GLY A 108 -8.23 -12.60 -22.19
C GLY A 108 -9.72 -12.91 -22.20
N VAL A 109 -10.51 -12.24 -21.35
CA VAL A 109 -11.98 -12.28 -21.25
C VAL A 109 -12.51 -10.90 -20.86
N ALA A 110 -13.79 -10.64 -21.10
CA ALA A 110 -14.44 -9.45 -20.56
C ALA A 110 -14.46 -9.52 -19.01
N GLN A 111 -14.18 -8.40 -18.38
CA GLN A 111 -14.20 -8.27 -16.92
C GLN A 111 -15.58 -8.63 -16.36
N ASP A 112 -15.61 -9.52 -15.36
CA ASP A 112 -16.85 -10.01 -14.74
C ASP A 112 -16.58 -10.48 -13.31
N MET A 113 -16.81 -9.60 -12.35
CA MET A 113 -16.56 -9.89 -10.93
C MET A 113 -17.42 -11.01 -10.36
N ALA A 114 -18.65 -11.20 -10.88
CA ALA A 114 -19.51 -12.29 -10.41
C ALA A 114 -18.95 -13.66 -10.84
N LYS A 115 -18.40 -13.75 -12.06
CA LYS A 115 -17.69 -14.95 -12.50
C LYS A 115 -16.37 -15.15 -11.78
N ALA A 116 -15.61 -14.07 -11.51
CA ALA A 116 -14.39 -14.15 -10.70
C ALA A 116 -14.68 -14.78 -9.33
N VAL A 117 -15.69 -14.25 -8.62
CA VAL A 117 -16.14 -14.79 -7.33
C VAL A 117 -16.57 -16.26 -7.43
N THR A 118 -17.25 -16.63 -8.49
CA THR A 118 -17.70 -18.03 -8.68
C THR A 118 -16.50 -18.97 -8.75
N TRP A 119 -15.48 -18.64 -9.54
CA TRP A 119 -14.28 -19.46 -9.67
C TRP A 119 -13.42 -19.44 -8.42
N TRP A 120 -13.22 -18.27 -7.78
CA TRP A 120 -12.49 -18.19 -6.52
C TRP A 120 -13.18 -18.97 -5.39
N ARG A 121 -14.51 -18.96 -5.34
CA ARG A 121 -15.23 -19.75 -4.34
C ARG A 121 -14.95 -21.24 -4.49
N MET A 122 -14.99 -21.75 -5.72
CA MET A 122 -14.68 -23.17 -5.99
C MET A 122 -13.26 -23.52 -5.54
N ALA A 123 -12.26 -22.69 -5.89
CA ALA A 123 -10.88 -22.90 -5.46
C ALA A 123 -10.71 -22.77 -3.94
N ALA A 124 -11.37 -21.80 -3.32
CA ALA A 124 -11.32 -21.55 -1.87
C ALA A 124 -11.93 -22.69 -1.05
N GLU A 125 -13.02 -23.29 -1.55
CA GLU A 125 -13.66 -24.46 -0.95
C GLU A 125 -12.77 -25.70 -1.04
N LEU A 126 -11.93 -25.80 -2.08
CA LEU A 126 -10.88 -26.82 -2.20
C LEU A 126 -9.65 -26.53 -1.30
N GLY A 127 -9.64 -25.42 -0.59
CA GLY A 127 -8.58 -25.05 0.33
C GLY A 127 -7.44 -24.21 -0.26
N TYR A 128 -7.57 -23.68 -1.47
CA TYR A 128 -6.53 -22.88 -2.10
C TYR A 128 -6.42 -21.50 -1.42
N ALA A 129 -5.27 -21.24 -0.79
CA ALA A 129 -5.10 -20.09 0.11
C ALA A 129 -5.30 -18.75 -0.58
N GLU A 130 -4.71 -18.54 -1.78
CA GLU A 130 -4.87 -17.31 -2.54
C GLU A 130 -6.35 -17.05 -2.90
N ALA A 131 -7.10 -18.11 -3.28
CA ALA A 131 -8.52 -17.95 -3.56
C ALA A 131 -9.33 -17.63 -2.30
N GLN A 132 -8.94 -18.16 -1.14
CA GLN A 132 -9.54 -17.80 0.15
C GLN A 132 -9.26 -16.33 0.48
N TYR A 133 -8.04 -15.85 0.25
CA TYR A 133 -7.72 -14.43 0.37
C TYR A 133 -8.59 -13.57 -0.58
N ASN A 134 -8.69 -13.96 -1.85
CA ASN A 134 -9.51 -13.26 -2.84
C ASN A 134 -11.00 -13.22 -2.45
N MET A 135 -11.53 -14.31 -1.88
CA MET A 135 -12.89 -14.33 -1.33
C MET A 135 -13.06 -13.36 -0.17
N GLY A 136 -12.08 -13.30 0.74
CA GLY A 136 -12.06 -12.33 1.84
C GLY A 136 -12.07 -10.88 1.32
N TRP A 137 -11.27 -10.60 0.31
CA TRP A 137 -11.22 -9.30 -0.35
C TRP A 137 -12.54 -8.94 -1.04
N CYS A 138 -13.17 -9.89 -1.73
CA CYS A 138 -14.48 -9.68 -2.37
C CYS A 138 -15.56 -9.32 -1.36
N TYR A 139 -15.67 -10.07 -0.27
CA TYR A 139 -16.66 -9.78 0.78
C TYR A 139 -16.35 -8.49 1.54
N GLY A 140 -15.07 -8.19 1.79
CA GLY A 140 -14.66 -6.96 2.47
C GLY A 140 -15.00 -5.70 1.69
N ASN A 141 -14.90 -5.75 0.36
CA ASN A 141 -15.15 -4.59 -0.51
C ASN A 141 -16.53 -4.60 -1.19
N GLY A 142 -17.27 -5.71 -1.16
CA GLY A 142 -18.53 -5.83 -1.88
C GLY A 142 -18.36 -6.04 -3.39
N ASN A 143 -17.24 -6.62 -3.82
CA ASN A 143 -16.91 -6.83 -5.22
C ASN A 143 -17.47 -8.17 -5.73
N GLY A 144 -18.47 -8.12 -6.60
CA GLY A 144 -19.14 -9.32 -7.14
C GLY A 144 -20.03 -10.06 -6.13
N VAL A 145 -20.06 -9.64 -4.87
CA VAL A 145 -20.93 -10.12 -3.78
C VAL A 145 -21.33 -8.94 -2.90
N ALA A 146 -22.39 -9.08 -2.12
CA ALA A 146 -22.72 -8.09 -1.10
C ALA A 146 -21.61 -7.99 -0.06
N ARG A 147 -21.28 -6.78 0.38
CA ARG A 147 -20.27 -6.55 1.41
C ARG A 147 -20.67 -7.24 2.71
N ASP A 148 -19.79 -8.05 3.25
CA ASP A 148 -19.95 -8.76 4.52
C ASP A 148 -18.58 -8.95 5.19
N MET A 149 -18.26 -8.09 6.15
CA MET A 149 -16.99 -8.15 6.86
C MET A 149 -16.83 -9.41 7.74
N ALA A 150 -17.93 -9.96 8.24
CA ALA A 150 -17.87 -11.18 9.04
C ALA A 150 -17.51 -12.40 8.16
N GLU A 151 -18.05 -12.44 6.95
CA GLU A 151 -17.68 -13.47 5.98
C GLU A 151 -16.25 -13.24 5.45
N ALA A 152 -15.84 -11.98 5.23
CA ALA A 152 -14.47 -11.64 4.85
C ALA A 152 -13.44 -12.17 5.88
N VAL A 153 -13.69 -11.93 7.18
CA VAL A 153 -12.84 -12.42 8.26
C VAL A 153 -12.71 -13.93 8.28
N LYS A 154 -13.80 -14.66 8.00
CA LYS A 154 -13.74 -16.15 7.94
C LYS A 154 -12.80 -16.62 6.82
N TRP A 155 -12.88 -16.00 5.66
CA TRP A 155 -12.04 -16.35 4.53
C TRP A 155 -10.60 -15.92 4.73
N TYR A 156 -10.34 -14.69 5.22
CA TYR A 156 -9.00 -14.26 5.59
C TYR A 156 -8.35 -15.18 6.62
N ARG A 157 -9.11 -15.63 7.63
CA ARG A 157 -8.60 -16.56 8.65
C ARG A 157 -8.14 -17.87 8.04
N LYS A 158 -8.92 -18.47 7.14
CA LYS A 158 -8.54 -19.71 6.46
C LYS A 158 -7.25 -19.58 5.68
N ALA A 159 -7.09 -18.48 4.92
CA ALA A 159 -5.86 -18.20 4.18
C ALA A 159 -4.69 -17.90 5.12
N ALA A 160 -4.90 -17.09 6.14
CA ALA A 160 -3.89 -16.72 7.13
C ALA A 160 -3.35 -17.92 7.94
N GLU A 161 -4.20 -18.87 8.26
CA GLU A 161 -3.82 -20.13 8.93
C GLU A 161 -2.96 -21.02 8.03
N GLN A 162 -3.09 -20.89 6.71
CA GLN A 162 -2.23 -21.56 5.73
C GLN A 162 -0.92 -20.79 5.46
N GLY A 163 -0.73 -19.62 6.06
CA GLY A 163 0.49 -18.83 5.95
C GLY A 163 0.44 -17.69 4.94
N ASP A 164 -0.71 -17.42 4.29
CA ASP A 164 -0.83 -16.28 3.37
C ASP A 164 -0.60 -14.95 4.10
N ALA A 165 0.48 -14.25 3.74
CA ALA A 165 0.90 -13.03 4.42
C ALA A 165 -0.10 -11.88 4.25
N SER A 166 -0.69 -11.74 3.06
CA SER A 166 -1.69 -10.71 2.77
C SER A 166 -2.98 -10.94 3.59
N ALA A 167 -3.41 -12.20 3.72
CA ALA A 167 -4.54 -12.55 4.56
C ALA A 167 -4.24 -12.32 6.06
N GLN A 168 -3.03 -12.62 6.51
CA GLN A 168 -2.59 -12.34 7.88
C GLN A 168 -2.61 -10.84 8.17
N SER A 169 -2.09 -10.03 7.25
CA SER A 169 -2.10 -8.57 7.34
C SER A 169 -3.53 -8.02 7.43
N ASN A 170 -4.41 -8.43 6.50
CA ASN A 170 -5.81 -8.00 6.50
C ASN A 170 -6.60 -8.49 7.72
N LEU A 171 -6.35 -9.70 8.19
CA LEU A 171 -6.97 -10.21 9.41
C LEU A 171 -6.53 -9.40 10.64
N GLY A 172 -5.26 -8.99 10.69
CA GLY A 172 -4.75 -8.06 11.68
C GLY A 172 -5.51 -6.73 11.66
N VAL A 173 -5.74 -6.17 10.48
CA VAL A 173 -6.55 -4.94 10.31
C VAL A 173 -7.98 -5.13 10.79
N CYS A 174 -8.62 -6.26 10.47
CA CYS A 174 -9.97 -6.56 10.93
C CYS A 174 -10.05 -6.58 12.46
N TYR A 175 -9.10 -7.22 13.14
CA TYR A 175 -9.04 -7.22 14.61
C TYR A 175 -8.74 -5.84 15.20
N ALA A 176 -7.81 -5.07 14.58
CA ALA A 176 -7.45 -3.75 15.07
C ALA A 176 -8.63 -2.76 15.00
N ARG A 177 -9.47 -2.88 13.97
CA ARG A 177 -10.62 -1.99 13.77
C ARG A 177 -11.92 -2.51 14.35
N GLY A 178 -12.01 -3.81 14.66
CA GLY A 178 -13.27 -4.45 15.06
C GLY A 178 -14.23 -4.61 13.88
N GLU A 179 -13.72 -4.81 12.67
CA GLU A 179 -14.53 -4.97 11.45
C GLU A 179 -14.76 -6.47 11.17
N GLY A 180 -16.03 -6.90 11.26
CA GLY A 180 -16.41 -8.30 11.06
C GLY A 180 -16.03 -9.25 12.22
N VAL A 181 -15.32 -8.74 13.21
CA VAL A 181 -14.89 -9.42 14.43
C VAL A 181 -14.78 -8.41 15.57
N ALA A 182 -14.90 -8.85 16.82
CA ALA A 182 -14.66 -7.97 17.96
C ALA A 182 -13.24 -7.39 17.93
N LYS A 183 -13.11 -6.09 18.26
CA LYS A 183 -11.80 -5.43 18.32
C LYS A 183 -10.91 -6.11 19.34
N ASP A 184 -9.73 -6.52 18.92
CA ASP A 184 -8.70 -7.14 19.75
C ASP A 184 -7.30 -6.80 19.22
N MET A 185 -6.64 -5.82 19.86
CA MET A 185 -5.31 -5.38 19.45
C MET A 185 -4.24 -6.45 19.71
N THR A 186 -4.43 -7.34 20.68
CA THR A 186 -3.49 -8.43 20.96
C THR A 186 -3.50 -9.44 19.82
N GLU A 187 -4.70 -9.82 19.36
CA GLU A 187 -4.84 -10.68 18.19
C GLU A 187 -4.34 -9.97 16.91
N ALA A 188 -4.62 -8.66 16.75
CA ALA A 188 -4.10 -7.88 15.63
C ALA A 188 -2.57 -7.96 15.55
N VAL A 189 -1.87 -7.70 16.65
CA VAL A 189 -0.40 -7.77 16.75
C VAL A 189 0.13 -9.16 16.40
N LYS A 190 -0.51 -10.24 16.85
CA LYS A 190 -0.11 -11.61 16.51
C LYS A 190 -0.14 -11.85 14.99
N TRP A 191 -1.19 -11.38 14.32
CA TRP A 191 -1.35 -11.56 12.88
C TRP A 191 -0.42 -10.63 12.10
N TYR A 192 -0.28 -9.36 12.50
CA TYR A 192 0.69 -8.45 11.92
C TYR A 192 2.12 -9.00 12.01
N ARG A 193 2.51 -9.57 13.17
CA ARG A 193 3.85 -10.15 13.34
C ARG A 193 4.11 -11.27 12.34
N LYS A 194 3.16 -12.20 12.18
CA LYS A 194 3.30 -13.30 11.21
C LYS A 194 3.48 -12.80 9.78
N ALA A 195 2.69 -11.81 9.37
CA ALA A 195 2.81 -11.21 8.04
C ALA A 195 4.11 -10.41 7.88
N ALA A 196 4.48 -9.62 8.90
CA ALA A 196 5.68 -8.80 8.92
C ALA A 196 6.97 -9.62 8.84
N GLU A 197 7.01 -10.76 9.51
CA GLU A 197 8.11 -11.73 9.45
C GLU A 197 8.28 -12.36 8.06
N GLN A 198 7.19 -12.44 7.28
CA GLN A 198 7.21 -12.85 5.88
C GLN A 198 7.54 -11.71 4.91
N GLY A 199 7.72 -10.49 5.41
CA GLY A 199 8.09 -9.33 4.61
C GLY A 199 6.90 -8.46 4.16
N ASP A 200 5.67 -8.73 4.61
CA ASP A 200 4.53 -7.87 4.26
C ASP A 200 4.75 -6.45 4.80
N MET A 201 4.89 -5.52 3.87
CA MET A 201 5.27 -4.12 4.13
C MET A 201 4.23 -3.39 4.99
N LEU A 202 2.94 -3.61 4.73
CA LEU A 202 1.86 -2.98 5.49
C LEU A 202 1.78 -3.52 6.92
N ALA A 203 1.97 -4.84 7.07
CA ALA A 203 2.01 -5.46 8.40
C ALA A 203 3.23 -4.98 9.21
N GLN A 204 4.39 -4.78 8.58
CA GLN A 204 5.57 -4.20 9.23
C GLN A 204 5.29 -2.79 9.73
N CYS A 205 4.68 -1.94 8.90
CA CYS A 205 4.28 -0.59 9.29
C CYS A 205 3.27 -0.60 10.45
N ASN A 206 2.22 -1.43 10.35
CA ASN A 206 1.20 -1.55 11.38
C ASN A 206 1.76 -2.10 12.70
N LEU A 207 2.66 -3.08 12.64
CA LEU A 207 3.33 -3.63 13.81
C LEU A 207 4.22 -2.58 14.50
N GLY A 208 4.96 -1.80 13.70
CA GLY A 208 5.71 -0.65 14.20
C GLY A 208 4.82 0.34 14.93
N ALA A 209 3.64 0.65 14.37
CA ALA A 209 2.67 1.54 15.02
C ALA A 209 2.10 0.96 16.33
N CYS A 210 1.87 -0.36 16.39
CA CYS A 210 1.45 -1.03 17.61
C CYS A 210 2.50 -0.90 18.72
N TYR A 211 3.78 -1.13 18.40
CA TYR A 211 4.87 -0.94 19.35
C TYR A 211 5.04 0.52 19.78
N ALA A 212 4.94 1.47 18.85
CA ALA A 212 5.08 2.89 19.17
C ALA A 212 4.01 3.40 20.13
N ARG A 213 2.79 2.85 20.04
CA ARG A 213 1.66 3.27 20.88
C ARG A 213 1.41 2.37 22.09
N GLY A 214 2.04 1.20 22.18
CA GLY A 214 1.74 0.21 23.19
C GLY A 214 0.33 -0.41 23.04
N GLU A 215 -0.14 -0.56 21.80
CA GLU A 215 -1.46 -1.12 21.49
C GLU A 215 -1.37 -2.62 21.19
N GLY A 216 -1.93 -3.45 22.06
CA GLY A 216 -1.90 -4.91 21.96
C GLY A 216 -0.54 -5.54 22.27
N VAL A 217 0.46 -4.73 22.57
CA VAL A 217 1.83 -5.09 22.97
C VAL A 217 2.40 -4.00 23.85
N ALA A 218 3.37 -4.29 24.70
CA ALA A 218 4.05 -3.27 25.47
C ALA A 218 4.74 -2.27 24.55
N GLN A 219 4.69 -0.99 24.90
CA GLN A 219 5.34 0.06 24.13
C GLN A 219 6.85 -0.19 24.07
N ASP A 220 7.41 -0.15 22.87
CA ASP A 220 8.84 -0.27 22.61
C ASP A 220 9.21 0.51 21.33
N MET A 221 9.84 1.68 21.51
CA MET A 221 10.20 2.53 20.39
C MET A 221 11.38 1.96 19.58
N THR A 222 12.21 1.09 20.16
CA THR A 222 13.29 0.43 19.42
C THR A 222 12.71 -0.59 18.44
N GLU A 223 11.82 -1.45 18.91
CA GLU A 223 11.08 -2.37 18.05
C GLU A 223 10.26 -1.60 16.98
N ALA A 224 9.60 -0.51 17.37
CA ALA A 224 8.84 0.32 16.44
C ALA A 224 9.72 0.83 15.29
N ALA A 225 10.87 1.42 15.63
CA ALA A 225 11.80 1.96 14.63
C ALA A 225 12.39 0.87 13.72
N GLU A 226 12.67 -0.32 14.24
CA GLU A 226 13.15 -1.46 13.45
C GLU A 226 12.09 -1.92 12.44
N TRP A 227 10.83 -2.05 12.84
CA TRP A 227 9.75 -2.45 11.94
C TRP A 227 9.43 -1.37 10.92
N TYR A 228 9.41 -0.09 11.32
CA TYR A 228 9.26 1.02 10.39
C TYR A 228 10.40 1.03 9.36
N ARG A 229 11.65 0.74 9.76
CA ARG A 229 12.79 0.70 8.85
C ARG A 229 12.60 -0.37 7.78
N LYS A 230 12.20 -1.59 8.18
CA LYS A 230 11.94 -2.69 7.24
C LYS A 230 10.89 -2.32 6.20
N ALA A 231 9.78 -1.71 6.63
CA ALA A 231 8.73 -1.24 5.72
C ALA A 231 9.20 -0.06 4.85
N ALA A 232 9.93 0.89 5.43
CA ALA A 232 10.45 2.08 4.75
C ALA A 232 11.45 1.74 3.65
N GLU A 233 12.30 0.74 3.88
CA GLU A 233 13.27 0.23 2.90
C GLU A 233 12.57 -0.45 1.71
N GLN A 234 11.40 -1.03 1.93
CA GLN A 234 10.55 -1.57 0.86
C GLN A 234 9.75 -0.49 0.12
N GLY A 235 9.76 0.76 0.60
CA GLY A 235 9.13 1.88 -0.06
C GLY A 235 7.81 2.36 0.56
N GLU A 236 7.37 1.81 1.71
CA GLU A 236 6.12 2.22 2.34
C GLU A 236 6.22 3.66 2.86
N ALA A 237 5.39 4.58 2.32
CA ALA A 237 5.48 6.00 2.60
C ALA A 237 5.17 6.36 4.06
N GLY A 238 4.15 5.74 4.66
CA GLY A 238 3.79 5.96 6.06
C GLY A 238 4.89 5.48 7.02
N ALA A 239 5.58 4.38 6.70
CA ALA A 239 6.71 3.90 7.47
C ALA A 239 7.93 4.82 7.32
N GLN A 240 8.19 5.33 6.11
CA GLN A 240 9.24 6.33 5.88
C GLN A 240 9.00 7.60 6.71
N PHE A 241 7.76 8.09 6.73
CA PHE A 241 7.35 9.22 7.57
C PHE A 241 7.55 8.93 9.06
N ASN A 242 7.06 7.77 9.55
CA ASN A 242 7.18 7.41 10.96
C ASN A 242 8.64 7.19 11.38
N LEU A 243 9.46 6.59 10.52
CA LEU A 243 10.90 6.42 10.78
C LEU A 243 11.60 7.78 10.84
N ALA A 244 11.23 8.73 9.99
CA ALA A 244 11.74 10.09 10.05
C ALA A 244 11.40 10.77 11.39
N LEU A 245 10.18 10.58 11.90
CA LEU A 245 9.78 11.05 13.23
C LEU A 245 10.63 10.42 14.35
N CYS A 246 10.91 9.12 14.27
CA CYS A 246 11.80 8.44 15.21
C CYS A 246 13.18 9.13 15.26
N TYR A 247 13.74 9.45 14.09
CA TYR A 247 15.02 10.15 14.01
C TYR A 247 14.96 11.61 14.51
N VAL A 248 13.87 12.35 14.26
CA VAL A 248 13.70 13.72 14.77
C VAL A 248 13.67 13.73 16.29
N ASN A 249 12.93 12.78 16.88
CA ASN A 249 12.72 12.75 18.33
C ASN A 249 13.82 12.01 19.09
N GLY A 250 14.63 11.18 18.41
CA GLY A 250 15.55 10.25 19.06
C GLY A 250 14.83 9.10 19.79
N GLU A 251 13.69 8.68 19.26
CA GLU A 251 12.86 7.62 19.83
C GLU A 251 13.14 6.26 19.15
N GLY A 252 13.70 5.34 19.88
CA GLY A 252 14.09 4.01 19.38
C GLY A 252 15.34 4.00 18.51
N VAL A 253 15.81 5.17 18.08
CA VAL A 253 17.05 5.41 17.35
C VAL A 253 17.73 6.68 17.88
N PRO A 254 19.06 6.84 17.78
CA PRO A 254 19.70 8.11 18.08
C PRO A 254 19.13 9.24 17.22
N GLN A 255 18.94 10.41 17.80
CA GLN A 255 18.46 11.58 17.07
C GLN A 255 19.41 11.93 15.91
N ASP A 256 18.84 12.06 14.71
CA ASP A 256 19.58 12.38 13.48
C ASP A 256 18.68 13.11 12.48
N ASN A 257 18.78 14.45 12.45
CA ASN A 257 17.97 15.26 11.55
C ASN A 257 18.33 15.03 10.06
N VAL A 258 19.58 14.62 9.76
CA VAL A 258 19.99 14.32 8.37
C VAL A 258 19.28 13.07 7.87
N GLU A 259 19.28 12.00 8.67
CA GLU A 259 18.51 10.80 8.33
C GLU A 259 17.01 11.08 8.28
N ALA A 260 16.47 11.88 9.23
CA ALA A 260 15.07 12.27 9.21
C ALA A 260 14.67 12.97 7.91
N ALA A 261 15.45 13.98 7.48
CA ALA A 261 15.19 14.70 6.23
C ALA A 261 15.25 13.79 5.00
N LYS A 262 16.15 12.80 4.97
CA LYS A 262 16.23 11.80 3.89
C LYS A 262 14.95 10.95 3.81
N TRP A 263 14.45 10.48 4.94
CA TRP A 263 13.25 9.68 4.99
C TRP A 263 11.99 10.50 4.70
N TYR A 264 11.88 11.72 5.23
CA TYR A 264 10.81 12.65 4.84
C TYR A 264 10.80 12.90 3.35
N ARG A 265 11.96 13.07 2.70
CA ARG A 265 12.05 13.27 1.24
C ARG A 265 11.46 12.10 0.48
N LYS A 266 11.84 10.86 0.85
CA LYS A 266 11.32 9.66 0.19
C LYS A 266 9.80 9.56 0.29
N ALA A 267 9.23 9.80 1.47
CA ALA A 267 7.78 9.82 1.66
C ALA A 267 7.10 10.97 0.90
N ALA A 268 7.70 12.17 0.94
CA ALA A 268 7.19 13.36 0.26
C ALA A 268 7.18 13.24 -1.27
N GLU A 269 8.18 12.57 -1.84
CA GLU A 269 8.26 12.25 -3.27
C GLU A 269 7.16 11.29 -3.72
N GLN A 270 6.69 10.43 -2.83
CA GLN A 270 5.54 9.54 -3.03
C GLN A 270 4.18 10.25 -2.80
N GLY A 271 4.19 11.51 -2.41
CA GLY A 271 2.99 12.30 -2.22
C GLY A 271 2.47 12.36 -0.79
N ASP A 272 3.17 11.79 0.20
CA ASP A 272 2.75 11.88 1.60
C ASP A 272 2.69 13.35 2.06
N MET A 273 1.50 13.81 2.38
CA MET A 273 1.20 15.21 2.70
C MET A 273 1.94 15.68 3.95
N LEU A 274 2.00 14.84 4.99
CA LEU A 274 2.66 15.19 6.25
C LEU A 274 4.18 15.23 6.07
N ALA A 275 4.75 14.31 5.30
CA ALA A 275 6.16 14.31 4.96
C ALA A 275 6.54 15.55 4.12
N GLN A 276 5.70 15.96 3.19
CA GLN A 276 5.90 17.18 2.40
C GLN A 276 5.94 18.43 3.31
N CYS A 277 4.99 18.55 4.24
CA CYS A 277 4.97 19.66 5.20
C CYS A 277 6.23 19.65 6.09
N ASN A 278 6.61 18.49 6.62
CA ASN A 278 7.78 18.39 7.51
C ASN A 278 9.11 18.59 6.76
N LEU A 279 9.21 18.11 5.51
CA LEU A 279 10.39 18.38 4.67
C LEU A 279 10.51 19.89 4.37
N GLY A 280 9.39 20.58 4.13
CA GLY A 280 9.35 22.04 4.02
C GLY A 280 9.88 22.73 5.28
N LEU A 281 9.52 22.24 6.48
CA LEU A 281 10.06 22.73 7.76
C LEU A 281 11.56 22.46 7.88
N CYS A 282 12.03 21.28 7.48
CA CYS A 282 13.47 20.97 7.47
C CYS A 282 14.24 22.00 6.66
N TYR A 283 13.78 22.34 5.47
CA TYR A 283 14.42 23.35 4.61
C TYR A 283 14.29 24.77 5.17
N ALA A 284 13.14 25.14 5.72
CA ALA A 284 12.93 26.47 6.29
C ALA A 284 13.84 26.73 7.51
N ASN A 285 14.08 25.71 8.32
CA ASN A 285 14.90 25.80 9.54
C ASN A 285 16.38 25.47 9.32
N GLY A 286 16.71 24.71 8.26
CA GLY A 286 18.05 24.14 8.06
C GLY A 286 18.29 22.91 8.96
N GLU A 287 17.24 22.13 9.24
CA GLU A 287 17.32 20.92 10.07
C GLU A 287 17.58 19.69 9.22
N GLY A 288 18.78 19.14 9.30
CA GLY A 288 19.22 17.97 8.51
C GLY A 288 19.46 18.23 7.02
N VAL A 289 19.19 19.43 6.56
CA VAL A 289 19.46 19.95 5.21
C VAL A 289 19.95 21.39 5.30
N GLU A 290 20.63 21.89 4.27
CA GLU A 290 20.96 23.30 4.16
C GLU A 290 19.66 24.13 4.07
N LYS A 291 19.65 25.26 4.79
CA LYS A 291 18.48 26.16 4.83
C LYS A 291 18.20 26.73 3.44
N ASP A 292 17.00 26.47 2.93
CA ASP A 292 16.55 26.91 1.60
C ASP A 292 15.04 27.17 1.59
N PHE A 293 14.65 28.42 1.69
CA PHE A 293 13.24 28.79 1.64
C PHE A 293 12.57 28.54 0.29
N THR A 294 13.33 28.50 -0.82
CA THR A 294 12.79 28.19 -2.14
C THR A 294 12.34 26.72 -2.19
N GLU A 295 13.18 25.82 -1.67
CA GLU A 295 12.81 24.42 -1.53
C GLU A 295 11.68 24.25 -0.49
N ALA A 296 11.72 24.97 0.63
CA ALA A 296 10.65 24.92 1.64
C ALA A 296 9.28 25.26 1.02
N VAL A 297 9.20 26.35 0.26
CA VAL A 297 7.97 26.78 -0.43
C VAL A 297 7.47 25.74 -1.41
N LYS A 298 8.35 25.08 -2.17
CA LYS A 298 7.94 24.00 -3.09
C LYS A 298 7.24 22.86 -2.37
N TRP A 299 7.78 22.45 -1.22
CA TRP A 299 7.23 21.37 -0.44
C TRP A 299 5.97 21.79 0.33
N TYR A 300 5.95 22.97 0.91
CA TYR A 300 4.73 23.52 1.53
C TYR A 300 3.60 23.65 0.52
N ARG A 301 3.88 24.09 -0.72
CA ARG A 301 2.85 24.22 -1.77
C ARG A 301 2.21 22.86 -2.09
N LYS A 302 3.03 21.81 -2.25
CA LYS A 302 2.51 20.46 -2.51
C LYS A 302 1.59 19.97 -1.39
N ALA A 303 1.98 20.14 -0.12
CA ALA A 303 1.16 19.78 1.01
C ALA A 303 -0.09 20.67 1.15
N ALA A 304 0.04 21.97 0.92
CA ALA A 304 -1.05 22.93 0.98
C ALA A 304 -2.13 22.68 -0.09
N GLU A 305 -1.74 22.29 -1.29
CA GLU A 305 -2.64 21.90 -2.39
C GLU A 305 -3.40 20.62 -2.07
N GLN A 306 -2.83 19.73 -1.24
CA GLN A 306 -3.51 18.54 -0.72
C GLN A 306 -4.42 18.87 0.48
N GLY A 307 -4.38 20.10 1.01
CA GLY A 307 -5.26 20.55 2.07
C GLY A 307 -4.60 20.64 3.46
N ASP A 308 -3.30 20.41 3.61
CA ASP A 308 -2.64 20.51 4.92
C ASP A 308 -2.68 21.94 5.47
N ALA A 309 -3.41 22.15 6.56
CA ALA A 309 -3.61 23.49 7.15
C ALA A 309 -2.31 24.10 7.69
N LYS A 310 -1.36 23.29 8.17
CA LYS A 310 -0.06 23.76 8.65
C LYS A 310 0.80 24.25 7.49
N ALA A 311 0.84 23.49 6.40
CA ALA A 311 1.55 23.89 5.18
C ALA A 311 0.93 25.13 4.53
N GLN A 312 -0.40 25.25 4.49
CA GLN A 312 -1.11 26.43 4.02
C GLN A 312 -0.74 27.66 4.85
N CYS A 313 -0.69 27.53 6.18
CA CYS A 313 -0.28 28.60 7.06
C CYS A 313 1.19 28.99 6.81
N ASN A 314 2.11 28.02 6.73
CA ASN A 314 3.52 28.26 6.49
C ASN A 314 3.75 28.92 5.12
N LEU A 315 3.04 28.49 4.08
CA LEU A 315 3.10 29.11 2.76
C LEU A 315 2.60 30.56 2.78
N GLY A 316 1.53 30.86 3.53
CA GLY A 316 1.07 32.21 3.77
C GLY A 316 2.13 33.09 4.46
N VAL A 317 2.85 32.54 5.43
CA VAL A 317 3.99 33.22 6.09
C VAL A 317 5.12 33.49 5.10
N CYS A 318 5.46 32.53 4.24
CA CYS A 318 6.50 32.71 3.22
C CYS A 318 6.16 33.88 2.28
N TYR A 319 4.90 34.01 1.85
CA TYR A 319 4.45 35.15 1.02
C TYR A 319 4.45 36.49 1.76
N THR A 320 4.14 36.53 3.06
CA THR A 320 4.17 37.77 3.84
C THR A 320 5.60 38.26 4.06
N ASN A 321 6.54 37.33 4.27
CA ASN A 321 7.93 37.65 4.65
C ASN A 321 8.89 37.72 3.46
N SER A 322 8.44 37.36 2.26
CA SER A 322 9.32 37.22 1.08
C SER A 322 10.39 36.13 1.25
N GLU A 323 10.00 34.99 1.87
CA GLU A 323 10.87 33.85 2.13
C GLU A 323 10.69 32.80 1.02
N GLY A 324 11.67 32.70 0.11
CA GLY A 324 11.65 31.75 -1.02
C GLY A 324 10.65 32.07 -2.15
N VAL A 325 9.87 33.14 -2.01
CA VAL A 325 8.91 33.67 -3.00
C VAL A 325 8.89 35.19 -2.92
N GLU A 326 8.44 35.85 -3.98
CA GLU A 326 8.16 37.28 -3.96
C GLU A 326 7.03 37.57 -2.97
N LYS A 327 7.12 38.75 -2.31
CA LYS A 327 6.12 39.18 -1.36
C LYS A 327 4.78 39.41 -2.03
N ASP A 328 3.75 38.72 -1.56
CA ASP A 328 2.38 38.81 -2.05
C ASP A 328 1.35 38.57 -0.93
N PHE A 329 0.85 39.67 -0.37
CA PHE A 329 -0.14 39.61 0.68
C PHE A 329 -1.51 39.09 0.20
N ALA A 330 -1.86 39.27 -1.07
CA ALA A 330 -3.13 38.75 -1.59
C ALA A 330 -3.08 37.22 -1.70
N GLU A 331 -1.94 36.68 -2.13
CA GLU A 331 -1.74 35.25 -2.14
C GLU A 331 -1.61 34.69 -0.71
N ALA A 332 -0.92 35.39 0.19
CA ALA A 332 -0.87 35.03 1.60
C ALA A 332 -2.27 34.94 2.23
N ALA A 333 -3.13 35.96 1.95
CA ALA A 333 -4.50 35.99 2.46
C ALA A 333 -5.33 34.77 2.01
N LYS A 334 -5.13 34.28 0.79
CA LYS A 334 -5.82 33.07 0.27
C LYS A 334 -5.39 31.83 1.06
N TRP A 335 -4.07 31.66 1.23
CA TRP A 335 -3.54 30.50 1.95
C TRP A 335 -3.90 30.53 3.43
N PHE A 336 -3.79 31.69 4.08
CA PHE A 336 -4.25 31.83 5.47
C PHE A 336 -5.75 31.57 5.62
N ARG A 337 -6.58 31.98 4.65
CA ARG A 337 -8.03 31.71 4.68
C ARG A 337 -8.30 30.20 4.63
N ASN A 338 -7.65 29.49 3.72
CA ASN A 338 -7.83 28.04 3.61
C ASN A 338 -7.48 27.32 4.93
N ALA A 339 -6.37 27.71 5.55
CA ALA A 339 -5.98 27.17 6.86
C ALA A 339 -6.90 27.62 8.00
N ALA A 340 -7.32 28.88 7.99
CA ALA A 340 -8.20 29.47 9.03
C ALA A 340 -9.59 28.87 9.04
N GLU A 341 -10.14 28.56 7.88
CA GLU A 341 -11.43 27.87 7.71
C GLU A 341 -11.38 26.44 8.26
N GLN A 342 -10.23 25.79 8.22
CA GLN A 342 -9.97 24.51 8.86
C GLN A 342 -9.72 24.60 10.36
N GLY A 343 -9.76 25.81 10.94
CA GLY A 343 -9.55 26.02 12.37
C GLY A 343 -8.10 26.29 12.80
N HIS A 344 -7.16 26.43 11.87
CA HIS A 344 -5.74 26.64 12.23
C HIS A 344 -5.56 28.01 12.91
N MET A 345 -5.25 28.00 14.19
CA MET A 345 -5.19 29.15 15.10
C MET A 345 -4.28 30.29 14.60
N TYR A 346 -3.07 29.96 14.20
CA TYR A 346 -2.11 30.96 13.69
C TYR A 346 -2.56 31.58 12.37
N ALA A 347 -3.18 30.78 11.50
CA ALA A 347 -3.71 31.27 10.23
C ALA A 347 -4.90 32.22 10.46
N GLN A 348 -5.77 31.94 11.43
CA GLN A 348 -6.87 32.82 11.82
C GLN A 348 -6.32 34.17 12.30
N PHE A 349 -5.29 34.18 13.15
CA PHE A 349 -4.64 35.41 13.61
C PHE A 349 -4.03 36.18 12.42
N ASN A 350 -3.24 35.53 11.59
CA ASN A 350 -2.57 36.18 10.47
C ASN A 350 -3.58 36.75 9.45
N LEU A 351 -4.65 36.04 9.18
CA LEU A 351 -5.73 36.53 8.32
C LEU A 351 -6.42 37.75 8.93
N GLY A 352 -6.66 37.75 10.26
CA GLY A 352 -7.15 38.90 10.99
C GLY A 352 -6.24 40.09 10.83
N SER A 353 -4.93 39.91 10.93
CA SER A 353 -3.93 40.95 10.75
C SER A 353 -3.93 41.56 9.35
N ILE A 354 -4.04 40.71 8.33
CA ILE A 354 -4.16 41.10 6.92
C ILE A 354 -5.39 42.00 6.73
N TYR A 355 -6.57 41.62 7.25
CA TYR A 355 -7.77 42.45 7.17
C TYR A 355 -7.69 43.72 8.00
N ALA A 356 -7.05 43.68 9.19
CA ALA A 356 -6.87 44.84 10.04
C ALA A 356 -6.04 45.92 9.36
N ASN A 357 -5.00 45.52 8.64
CA ASN A 357 -4.07 46.43 7.96
C ASN A 357 -4.54 46.80 6.54
N GLY A 358 -5.30 45.96 5.87
CA GLY A 358 -5.59 46.12 4.45
C GLY A 358 -4.46 45.64 3.54
N ASP A 359 -3.65 44.70 4.00
CA ASP A 359 -2.50 44.18 3.27
C ASP A 359 -2.99 43.18 2.19
N GLY A 360 -2.89 43.56 0.90
CA GLY A 360 -3.30 42.71 -0.23
C GLY A 360 -4.82 42.47 -0.35
N VAL A 361 -5.62 42.95 0.60
CA VAL A 361 -7.09 42.94 0.62
C VAL A 361 -7.61 44.28 1.10
N PRO A 362 -8.85 44.70 0.77
CA PRO A 362 -9.43 45.88 1.39
C PRO A 362 -9.44 45.78 2.92
N GLN A 363 -9.08 46.85 3.60
CA GLN A 363 -9.12 46.93 5.08
C GLN A 363 -10.54 46.67 5.57
N ASP A 364 -10.71 45.73 6.49
CA ASP A 364 -11.99 45.37 7.10
C ASP A 364 -11.80 45.00 8.56
N LYS A 365 -12.03 45.95 9.45
CA LYS A 365 -11.89 45.75 10.90
C LYS A 365 -12.95 44.81 11.49
N VAL A 366 -14.11 44.67 10.83
CA VAL A 366 -15.15 43.75 11.27
C VAL A 366 -14.71 42.30 10.97
N GLU A 367 -14.27 42.05 9.76
CA GLU A 367 -13.74 40.74 9.39
C GLU A 367 -12.46 40.41 10.18
N ALA A 368 -11.56 41.37 10.42
CA ALA A 368 -10.40 41.20 11.29
C ALA A 368 -10.81 40.72 12.68
N ALA A 369 -11.76 41.44 13.31
CA ALA A 369 -12.26 41.09 14.64
C ALA A 369 -12.89 39.71 14.72
N LYS A 370 -13.55 39.27 13.65
CA LYS A 370 -14.13 37.92 13.53
C LYS A 370 -13.03 36.83 13.56
N TRP A 371 -11.97 37.01 12.80
CA TRP A 371 -10.87 36.05 12.75
C TRP A 371 -10.03 36.05 14.01
N TYR A 372 -9.70 37.22 14.58
CA TYR A 372 -9.04 37.31 15.87
C TYR A 372 -9.84 36.67 17.00
N ARG A 373 -11.19 36.80 16.99
CA ARG A 373 -12.03 36.16 17.99
C ARG A 373 -11.94 34.62 17.92
N LYS A 374 -11.94 34.06 16.73
CA LYS A 374 -11.76 32.61 16.53
C LYS A 374 -10.40 32.13 17.05
N ALA A 375 -9.32 32.89 16.84
CA ALA A 375 -8.01 32.56 17.37
C ALA A 375 -7.96 32.69 18.89
N ALA A 376 -8.57 33.76 19.46
CA ALA A 376 -8.68 33.98 20.89
C ALA A 376 -9.49 32.90 21.62
N GLU A 377 -10.57 32.42 21.02
CA GLU A 377 -11.39 31.30 21.53
C GLU A 377 -10.60 30.00 21.66
N GLN A 378 -9.52 29.87 20.89
CA GLN A 378 -8.56 28.76 21.01
C GLN A 378 -7.40 29.03 22.00
N GLY A 379 -7.44 30.18 22.72
CA GLY A 379 -6.44 30.54 23.73
C GLY A 379 -5.21 31.26 23.16
N TYR A 380 -5.27 31.83 21.95
CA TYR A 380 -4.17 32.60 21.41
C TYR A 380 -4.15 34.02 21.95
N GLY A 381 -3.36 34.25 22.97
CA GLY A 381 -3.26 35.56 23.68
C GLY A 381 -3.03 36.77 22.77
N PRO A 382 -2.12 36.75 21.79
CA PRO A 382 -1.94 37.87 20.85
C PRO A 382 -3.22 38.31 20.12
N ALA A 383 -4.14 37.38 19.88
CA ALA A 383 -5.43 37.71 19.25
C ALA A 383 -6.37 38.45 20.18
N GLU A 384 -6.32 38.22 21.51
CA GLU A 384 -7.08 38.96 22.50
C GLU A 384 -6.57 40.42 22.57
N ASP A 385 -5.27 40.62 22.50
CA ASP A 385 -4.67 41.96 22.52
C ASP A 385 -4.99 42.73 21.23
N ALA A 386 -4.87 42.09 20.07
CA ALA A 386 -5.26 42.66 18.78
C ALA A 386 -6.76 43.09 18.77
N LEU A 387 -7.66 42.31 19.40
CA LEU A 387 -9.08 42.67 19.55
C LEU A 387 -9.30 43.93 20.39
N LYS A 388 -8.45 44.21 21.37
CA LYS A 388 -8.50 45.46 22.19
C LYS A 388 -8.05 46.66 21.37
N GLU A 389 -7.04 46.50 20.52
CA GLU A 389 -6.48 47.54 19.67
C GLU A 389 -7.38 47.93 18.49
N LEU A 390 -8.25 47.03 18.02
CA LEU A 390 -9.21 47.28 16.95
C LEU A 390 -10.37 48.20 17.34
N LYS A 391 -10.61 48.38 18.65
CA LYS A 391 -11.65 49.25 19.19
C LYS A 391 -11.21 50.69 19.12
#